data_c0ece20485861e8e9664b51f7bb9272f
#
_entry.id   c0ece20485861e8e9664b51f7bb9272f
#
_cell.length_a   1.000
_cell.length_b   1.000
_cell.length_c   1.000
_cell.angle_alpha   90.00
_cell.angle_beta   90.00
_cell.angle_gamma   90.00
#
_symmetry.space_group_name_H-M   'P 1'
#
loop_
_entity.id
_entity.type
_entity.pdbx_description
1 polymer ?
#
loop_
_entity_poly.entity_id
_entity_poly.type
_entity_poly.pdbx_seq_one_letter_code
_entity_poly.pdbx_strand_id
1 'polypeptide(L)'
;MTEHLRRAARALISVSDKTGMVDFARALSGLGIDLISTGGTRKALADAGLKVIDVSDLTGFPEMMDGRVKTLHPAVHGGLLAIRNNPLHVEAMQAHLIKPIDILVVNLYPFEDTVARKADFATCIENIDIGGPAMIRAAAKNHDDVAVVVDTGDYAALLDELMQHKGLTTLALRRRLAAKAYARTAAYDAAISNWFAGELGEIAPDYRAFGGRLIEKLRYGENPHQAAAFYRTPDDRFGVATAQQAQGKQLSYNNINDTDAAFECVAEFDPARTAACAIIKHANPCGVAEGETLVDAYRKALACDTTSAFGGIVALNRRLDAEAARAITEIFTEVIIAPDATDEAIAIVGAKKNLRLLLAGGLPDPRASGLAAKTVAGGLLVQTRDNAVVDDMDLRPVTKRAPTNAELRDLRFAFRIAKHVKSNTIVYAKDLATVGIGAGQMSRVDAARIAARKAQDAAKEAGLKEPATKGSVVASDAFFPFADGLLVAVEAGATAVIQPGGSMRDNEVIEAADAHGIAMVLTGTRHFRH
;
A
#
# COMPACT_ATOMS: atom_id res chain seq x y z
N MET A 1 13.41 31.37 -25.08
CA MET A 1 13.89 30.01 -25.43
C MET A 1 13.08 29.60 -26.66
N THR A 2 13.73 29.42 -27.82
CA THR A 2 13.07 28.91 -29.02
C THR A 2 12.50 27.53 -28.70
N GLU A 3 11.19 27.39 -28.78
CA GLU A 3 10.52 26.11 -28.67
C GLU A 3 11.06 25.17 -29.76
N HIS A 4 11.78 24.12 -29.36
CA HIS A 4 12.22 23.09 -30.31
C HIS A 4 11.00 22.24 -30.70
N LEU A 5 10.22 22.75 -31.66
CA LEU A 5 9.07 22.05 -32.22
C LEU A 5 9.56 20.94 -33.16
N ARG A 6 8.89 19.77 -33.13
CA ARG A 6 9.13 18.64 -34.03
C ARG A 6 7.84 18.22 -34.70
N ARG A 7 7.87 18.08 -36.01
CA ARG A 7 6.73 17.61 -36.80
C ARG A 7 6.55 16.11 -36.58
N ALA A 8 5.32 15.70 -36.30
CA ALA A 8 4.93 14.30 -36.28
C ALA A 8 4.39 13.90 -37.66
N ALA A 9 5.07 12.99 -38.32
CA ALA A 9 4.65 12.44 -39.62
C ALA A 9 4.28 10.95 -39.51
N ARG A 10 4.83 10.22 -38.49
CA ARG A 10 4.59 8.80 -38.31
C ARG A 10 4.44 8.42 -36.85
N ALA A 11 3.43 7.58 -36.56
CA ALA A 11 3.18 7.00 -35.25
C ALA A 11 3.22 5.47 -35.31
N LEU A 12 4.06 4.86 -34.46
CA LEU A 12 4.04 3.41 -34.19
C LEU A 12 3.19 3.14 -32.96
N ILE A 13 2.11 2.36 -33.12
CA ILE A 13 1.16 2.04 -32.08
C ILE A 13 1.17 0.53 -31.84
N SER A 14 1.55 0.10 -30.63
CA SER A 14 1.57 -1.29 -30.19
C SER A 14 1.11 -1.38 -28.74
N VAL A 15 -0.17 -1.69 -28.51
CA VAL A 15 -0.80 -1.61 -27.20
C VAL A 15 -1.48 -2.90 -26.80
N SER A 16 -1.32 -3.30 -25.55
CA SER A 16 -2.04 -4.38 -24.89
C SER A 16 -3.44 -3.89 -24.46
N ASP A 17 -3.52 -2.81 -23.69
CA ASP A 17 -4.76 -2.10 -23.38
C ASP A 17 -5.16 -1.20 -24.55
N LYS A 18 -6.30 -1.50 -25.16
CA LYS A 18 -6.85 -0.82 -26.35
C LYS A 18 -7.86 0.28 -26.02
N THR A 19 -8.02 0.63 -24.74
CA THR A 19 -8.97 1.66 -24.30
C THR A 19 -8.68 3.00 -24.98
N GLY A 20 -9.66 3.55 -25.70
CA GLY A 20 -9.55 4.83 -26.41
C GLY A 20 -8.59 4.86 -27.61
N MET A 21 -7.89 3.74 -27.90
CA MET A 21 -6.87 3.66 -28.95
C MET A 21 -7.39 3.99 -30.34
N VAL A 22 -8.58 3.50 -30.72
CA VAL A 22 -9.12 3.70 -32.07
C VAL A 22 -9.43 5.17 -32.34
N ASP A 23 -10.05 5.86 -31.39
CA ASP A 23 -10.38 7.28 -31.51
C ASP A 23 -9.11 8.15 -31.53
N PHE A 24 -8.15 7.80 -30.68
CA PHE A 24 -6.83 8.42 -30.68
C PHE A 24 -6.12 8.26 -32.04
N ALA A 25 -6.07 7.03 -32.59
CA ALA A 25 -5.44 6.75 -33.88
C ALA A 25 -6.17 7.45 -35.03
N ARG A 26 -7.51 7.54 -34.97
CA ARG A 26 -8.32 8.28 -35.95
C ARG A 26 -7.98 9.76 -35.95
N ALA A 27 -7.81 10.34 -34.78
CA ALA A 27 -7.39 11.73 -34.65
C ALA A 27 -5.98 11.97 -35.21
N LEU A 28 -5.01 11.08 -34.94
CA LEU A 28 -3.67 11.15 -35.54
C LEU A 28 -3.72 11.07 -37.08
N SER A 29 -4.48 10.11 -37.61
CA SER A 29 -4.68 9.96 -39.06
C SER A 29 -5.33 11.19 -39.69
N GLY A 30 -6.29 11.81 -38.99
CA GLY A 30 -6.93 13.07 -39.40
C GLY A 30 -5.96 14.29 -39.47
N LEU A 31 -4.89 14.23 -38.69
CA LEU A 31 -3.78 15.21 -38.74
C LEU A 31 -2.73 14.86 -39.83
N GLY A 32 -2.95 13.84 -40.65
CA GLY A 32 -2.03 13.39 -41.69
C GLY A 32 -0.84 12.60 -41.20
N ILE A 33 -0.92 12.00 -40.01
CA ILE A 33 0.12 11.15 -39.41
C ILE A 33 -0.10 9.70 -39.86
N ASP A 34 0.91 9.11 -40.52
CA ASP A 34 0.90 7.72 -40.94
C ASP A 34 0.91 6.80 -39.71
N LEU A 35 0.01 5.79 -39.70
CA LEU A 35 -0.08 4.83 -38.63
C LEU A 35 0.71 3.56 -38.99
N ILE A 36 1.59 3.13 -38.09
CA ILE A 36 2.32 1.86 -38.13
C ILE A 36 1.86 1.02 -36.96
N SER A 37 1.63 -0.27 -37.13
CA SER A 37 1.22 -1.13 -36.03
C SER A 37 1.53 -2.60 -36.32
N THR A 38 1.29 -3.47 -35.33
CA THR A 38 1.57 -4.89 -35.39
C THR A 38 0.50 -5.70 -34.66
N GLY A 39 0.33 -6.96 -35.05
CA GLY A 39 -0.50 -7.96 -34.39
C GLY A 39 -1.95 -7.50 -34.13
N GLY A 40 -2.43 -7.77 -32.92
CA GLY A 40 -3.80 -7.47 -32.53
C GLY A 40 -4.15 -5.97 -32.51
N THR A 41 -3.18 -5.09 -32.31
CA THR A 41 -3.37 -3.62 -32.41
C THR A 41 -3.66 -3.22 -33.86
N ARG A 42 -2.85 -3.71 -34.79
CA ARG A 42 -3.05 -3.46 -36.23
C ARG A 42 -4.43 -3.92 -36.70
N LYS A 43 -4.80 -5.15 -36.30
CA LYS A 43 -6.12 -5.71 -36.65
C LYS A 43 -7.25 -4.80 -36.16
N ALA A 44 -7.23 -4.39 -34.90
CA ALA A 44 -8.27 -3.53 -34.33
C ALA A 44 -8.37 -2.17 -35.03
N LEU A 45 -7.24 -1.58 -35.44
CA LEU A 45 -7.23 -0.32 -36.21
C LEU A 45 -7.76 -0.51 -37.62
N ALA A 46 -7.38 -1.58 -38.31
CA ALA A 46 -7.85 -1.91 -39.65
C ALA A 46 -9.35 -2.24 -39.67
N ASP A 47 -9.85 -3.00 -38.70
CA ASP A 47 -11.28 -3.31 -38.53
C ASP A 47 -12.12 -2.03 -38.29
N ALA A 48 -11.51 -0.99 -37.70
CA ALA A 48 -12.10 0.36 -37.54
C ALA A 48 -12.00 1.25 -38.80
N GLY A 49 -11.54 0.70 -39.94
CA GLY A 49 -11.44 1.39 -41.23
C GLY A 49 -10.23 2.32 -41.38
N LEU A 50 -9.22 2.23 -40.50
CA LEU A 50 -8.02 3.03 -40.59
C LEU A 50 -6.96 2.37 -41.49
N LYS A 51 -6.26 3.21 -42.31
CA LYS A 51 -5.12 2.74 -43.08
C LYS A 51 -3.92 2.59 -42.16
N VAL A 52 -3.38 1.37 -42.02
CA VAL A 52 -2.29 1.03 -41.10
C VAL A 52 -1.21 0.26 -41.85
N ILE A 53 0.03 0.71 -41.74
CA ILE A 53 1.21 0.02 -42.26
C ILE A 53 1.59 -1.09 -41.27
N ASP A 54 1.80 -2.31 -41.78
CA ASP A 54 2.32 -3.39 -40.93
C ASP A 54 3.79 -3.18 -40.61
N VAL A 55 4.23 -3.54 -39.38
CA VAL A 55 5.66 -3.51 -39.03
C VAL A 55 6.47 -4.45 -39.92
N SER A 56 5.91 -5.55 -40.37
CA SER A 56 6.56 -6.46 -41.32
C SER A 56 6.84 -5.80 -42.68
N ASP A 57 5.96 -4.90 -43.15
CA ASP A 57 6.20 -4.11 -44.36
C ASP A 57 7.30 -3.05 -44.15
N LEU A 58 7.40 -2.51 -42.92
CA LEU A 58 8.44 -1.55 -42.55
C LEU A 58 9.82 -2.22 -42.45
N THR A 59 9.88 -3.43 -41.91
CA THR A 59 11.12 -4.15 -41.64
C THR A 59 11.57 -5.00 -42.83
N GLY A 60 10.66 -5.35 -43.74
CA GLY A 60 10.89 -6.37 -44.76
C GLY A 60 11.10 -7.75 -44.18
N PHE A 61 10.72 -7.99 -42.91
CA PHE A 61 11.00 -9.22 -42.18
C PHE A 61 9.71 -9.78 -41.56
N PRO A 62 9.44 -11.09 -41.71
CA PRO A 62 8.22 -11.69 -41.15
C PRO A 62 8.29 -11.75 -39.62
N GLU A 63 7.12 -11.79 -38.99
CA GLU A 63 6.98 -12.13 -37.57
C GLU A 63 7.47 -13.56 -37.34
N MET A 64 8.31 -13.78 -36.32
CA MET A 64 8.89 -15.07 -36.01
C MET A 64 8.76 -15.41 -34.53
N MET A 65 8.94 -16.70 -34.20
CA MET A 65 8.98 -17.21 -32.83
C MET A 65 7.72 -16.77 -32.04
N ASP A 66 6.56 -17.01 -32.62
CA ASP A 66 5.24 -16.67 -32.03
C ASP A 66 5.11 -15.17 -31.65
N GLY A 67 5.78 -14.30 -32.42
CA GLY A 67 5.75 -12.85 -32.20
C GLY A 67 6.78 -12.30 -31.22
N ARG A 68 7.66 -13.14 -30.65
CA ARG A 68 8.73 -12.69 -29.75
C ARG A 68 9.76 -11.79 -30.45
N VAL A 69 9.96 -11.98 -31.77
CA VAL A 69 10.86 -11.14 -32.59
C VAL A 69 10.03 -10.45 -33.67
N LYS A 70 9.59 -9.25 -33.41
CA LYS A 70 8.65 -8.51 -34.25
C LYS A 70 9.09 -7.06 -34.46
N THR A 71 9.37 -6.35 -33.39
CA THR A 71 9.78 -4.95 -33.36
C THR A 71 11.28 -4.78 -33.04
N LEU A 72 11.98 -5.85 -32.67
CA LEU A 72 13.43 -5.83 -32.39
C LEU A 72 14.21 -5.87 -33.71
N HIS A 73 14.12 -4.79 -34.49
CA HIS A 73 14.69 -4.68 -35.81
C HIS A 73 15.35 -3.31 -36.04
N PRO A 74 16.50 -3.22 -36.74
CA PRO A 74 17.18 -1.96 -37.03
C PRO A 74 16.28 -0.90 -37.68
N ALA A 75 15.36 -1.27 -38.57
CA ALA A 75 14.44 -0.34 -39.19
C ALA A 75 13.49 0.36 -38.17
N VAL A 76 13.05 -0.36 -37.13
CA VAL A 76 12.22 0.21 -36.05
C VAL A 76 13.08 1.04 -35.11
N HIS A 77 14.15 0.46 -34.56
CA HIS A 77 15.01 1.12 -33.58
C HIS A 77 15.80 2.28 -34.19
N GLY A 78 16.25 2.18 -35.44
CA GLY A 78 16.84 3.29 -36.18
C GLY A 78 15.87 4.43 -36.39
N GLY A 79 14.60 4.10 -36.71
CA GLY A 79 13.52 5.09 -36.82
C GLY A 79 13.24 5.86 -35.52
N LEU A 80 13.44 5.22 -34.36
CA LEU A 80 13.27 5.83 -33.04
C LEU A 80 14.52 6.55 -32.53
N LEU A 81 15.73 5.97 -32.73
CA LEU A 81 16.99 6.43 -32.12
C LEU A 81 17.77 7.45 -32.93
N ALA A 82 17.53 7.55 -34.25
CA ALA A 82 18.29 8.46 -35.10
C ALA A 82 18.05 9.92 -34.69
N ILE A 83 19.13 10.63 -34.41
CA ILE A 83 19.14 12.07 -34.11
C ILE A 83 18.93 12.82 -35.42
N ARG A 84 17.82 13.53 -35.60
CA ARG A 84 17.37 14.13 -36.83
C ARG A 84 18.28 15.27 -37.32
N ASN A 85 19.05 15.89 -36.43
CA ASN A 85 19.98 16.98 -36.73
C ASN A 85 21.43 16.49 -36.92
N ASN A 86 21.70 15.19 -36.84
CA ASN A 86 23.04 14.63 -37.06
C ASN A 86 23.16 14.17 -38.52
N PRO A 87 24.04 14.77 -39.35
CA PRO A 87 24.20 14.41 -40.75
C PRO A 87 24.54 12.94 -40.99
N LEU A 88 25.39 12.34 -40.14
CA LEU A 88 25.76 10.93 -40.26
C LEU A 88 24.58 10.01 -39.98
N HIS A 89 23.70 10.36 -39.02
CA HIS A 89 22.49 9.58 -38.78
C HIS A 89 21.49 9.69 -39.94
N VAL A 90 21.37 10.88 -40.54
CA VAL A 90 20.50 11.10 -41.70
C VAL A 90 21.02 10.30 -42.91
N GLU A 91 22.33 10.33 -43.19
CA GLU A 91 22.97 9.53 -44.23
C GLU A 91 22.74 8.03 -44.02
N ALA A 92 22.95 7.53 -42.80
CA ALA A 92 22.72 6.10 -42.47
C ALA A 92 21.24 5.73 -42.65
N MET A 93 20.30 6.59 -42.25
CA MET A 93 18.88 6.34 -42.47
C MET A 93 18.53 6.26 -43.97
N GLN A 94 19.11 7.13 -44.78
CA GLN A 94 18.91 7.13 -46.24
C GLN A 94 19.51 5.87 -46.86
N ALA A 95 20.76 5.53 -46.52
CA ALA A 95 21.45 4.36 -47.05
C ALA A 95 20.71 3.03 -46.75
N HIS A 96 20.07 2.94 -45.60
CA HIS A 96 19.34 1.74 -45.16
C HIS A 96 17.81 1.85 -45.28
N LEU A 97 17.28 2.86 -45.96
CA LEU A 97 15.85 3.13 -46.19
C LEU A 97 15.03 3.18 -44.89
N ILE A 98 15.68 3.60 -43.79
CA ILE A 98 15.04 3.75 -42.48
C ILE A 98 14.25 5.07 -42.46
N LYS A 99 12.96 4.96 -42.18
CA LYS A 99 12.08 6.12 -42.07
C LYS A 99 11.92 6.51 -40.61
N PRO A 100 11.88 7.82 -40.26
CA PRO A 100 11.70 8.28 -38.89
C PRO A 100 10.35 7.85 -38.33
N ILE A 101 10.32 7.54 -37.02
CA ILE A 101 9.12 7.35 -36.22
C ILE A 101 9.09 8.47 -35.19
N ASP A 102 8.07 9.31 -35.23
CA ASP A 102 8.02 10.58 -34.47
C ASP A 102 7.17 10.44 -33.20
N ILE A 103 6.23 9.49 -33.22
CA ILE A 103 5.38 9.15 -32.07
C ILE A 103 5.48 7.64 -31.85
N LEU A 104 5.73 7.25 -30.62
CA LEU A 104 5.64 5.86 -30.16
C LEU A 104 4.52 5.75 -29.11
N VAL A 105 3.59 4.81 -29.31
CA VAL A 105 2.51 4.52 -28.37
C VAL A 105 2.60 3.05 -27.99
N VAL A 106 3.03 2.77 -26.78
CA VAL A 106 3.21 1.41 -26.28
C VAL A 106 2.77 1.34 -24.83
N ASN A 107 1.75 0.55 -24.52
CA ASN A 107 1.55 0.08 -23.16
C ASN A 107 1.96 -1.40 -23.08
N LEU A 108 2.59 -1.74 -21.95
CA LEU A 108 3.23 -3.06 -21.76
C LEU A 108 2.19 -4.16 -21.53
N TYR A 109 2.61 -5.40 -21.71
CA TYR A 109 1.81 -6.56 -21.32
C TYR A 109 1.47 -6.50 -19.82
N PRO A 110 0.28 -7.01 -19.41
CA PRO A 110 -0.22 -6.86 -18.05
C PRO A 110 0.41 -7.90 -17.09
N PHE A 111 1.74 -7.84 -16.95
CA PHE A 111 2.49 -8.76 -16.09
C PHE A 111 2.01 -8.71 -14.64
N GLU A 112 1.84 -7.49 -14.10
CA GLU A 112 1.39 -7.28 -12.73
C GLU A 112 0.01 -7.90 -12.48
N ASP A 113 -0.94 -7.75 -13.44
CA ASP A 113 -2.27 -8.35 -13.35
C ASP A 113 -2.23 -9.87 -13.50
N THR A 114 -1.27 -10.40 -14.27
CA THR A 114 -1.09 -11.85 -14.47
C THR A 114 -0.62 -12.50 -13.17
N VAL A 115 0.35 -11.87 -12.48
CA VAL A 115 0.80 -12.29 -11.16
C VAL A 115 -0.31 -12.18 -10.11
N ALA A 116 -1.06 -11.06 -10.10
CA ALA A 116 -2.17 -10.83 -9.16
C ALA A 116 -3.28 -11.90 -9.29
N ARG A 117 -3.52 -12.40 -10.50
CA ARG A 117 -4.45 -13.52 -10.75
C ARG A 117 -3.89 -14.90 -10.37
N LYS A 118 -2.68 -14.95 -9.83
CA LYS A 118 -1.99 -16.19 -9.42
C LYS A 118 -1.84 -17.18 -10.57
N ALA A 119 -1.52 -16.68 -11.77
CA ALA A 119 -1.22 -17.52 -12.93
C ALA A 119 0.02 -18.38 -12.66
N ASP A 120 0.16 -19.49 -13.37
CA ASP A 120 1.32 -20.35 -13.25
C ASP A 120 2.61 -19.65 -13.75
N PHE A 121 3.75 -20.19 -13.35
CA PHE A 121 5.07 -19.63 -13.65
C PHE A 121 5.28 -19.43 -15.17
N ALA A 122 4.91 -20.40 -16.00
CA ALA A 122 5.10 -20.32 -17.45
C ALA A 122 4.25 -19.19 -18.05
N THR A 123 3.00 -19.06 -17.61
CA THR A 123 2.11 -17.95 -18.01
C THR A 123 2.65 -16.60 -17.60
N CYS A 124 3.22 -16.47 -16.40
CA CYS A 124 3.87 -15.24 -15.95
C CYS A 124 5.07 -14.90 -16.87
N ILE A 125 5.92 -15.87 -17.18
CA ILE A 125 7.07 -15.68 -18.09
C ILE A 125 6.63 -15.19 -19.47
N GLU A 126 5.58 -15.80 -20.06
CA GLU A 126 5.07 -15.38 -21.38
C GLU A 126 4.46 -13.96 -21.39
N ASN A 127 4.07 -13.45 -20.23
CA ASN A 127 3.58 -12.08 -20.09
C ASN A 127 4.68 -11.04 -19.78
N ILE A 128 5.96 -11.43 -19.84
CA ILE A 128 7.08 -10.48 -19.79
C ILE A 128 7.28 -9.87 -21.18
N ASP A 129 7.00 -8.58 -21.31
CA ASP A 129 7.17 -7.83 -22.56
C ASP A 129 8.65 -7.48 -22.77
N ILE A 130 9.21 -7.89 -23.90
CA ILE A 130 10.60 -7.59 -24.29
C ILE A 130 10.66 -6.43 -25.29
N GLY A 131 9.83 -6.48 -26.32
CA GLY A 131 9.84 -5.50 -27.41
C GLY A 131 9.32 -4.13 -26.99
N GLY A 132 8.30 -4.09 -26.14
CA GLY A 132 7.72 -2.87 -25.61
C GLY A 132 8.74 -2.03 -24.83
N PRO A 133 9.37 -2.54 -23.77
CA PRO A 133 10.40 -1.81 -23.02
C PRO A 133 11.57 -1.37 -23.90
N ALA A 134 12.01 -2.18 -24.85
CA ALA A 134 13.10 -1.82 -25.78
C ALA A 134 12.73 -0.58 -26.63
N MET A 135 11.54 -0.56 -27.24
CA MET A 135 11.05 0.58 -28.01
C MET A 135 10.84 1.82 -27.15
N ILE A 136 10.21 1.66 -25.98
CA ILE A 136 9.95 2.74 -25.02
C ILE A 136 11.26 3.44 -24.63
N ARG A 137 12.28 2.65 -24.26
CA ARG A 137 13.60 3.19 -23.86
C ARG A 137 14.31 3.87 -25.02
N ALA A 138 14.21 3.32 -26.24
CA ALA A 138 14.77 3.93 -27.44
C ALA A 138 14.14 5.31 -27.72
N ALA A 139 12.80 5.39 -27.76
CA ALA A 139 12.07 6.63 -27.99
C ALA A 139 12.32 7.67 -26.87
N ALA A 140 12.28 7.24 -25.60
CA ALA A 140 12.54 8.10 -24.45
C ALA A 140 13.96 8.68 -24.44
N LYS A 141 14.97 7.89 -24.84
CA LYS A 141 16.35 8.36 -25.00
C LYS A 141 16.44 9.46 -26.07
N ASN A 142 15.69 9.33 -27.15
CA ASN A 142 15.67 10.29 -28.25
C ASN A 142 14.49 11.29 -28.13
N HIS A 143 14.15 11.71 -26.93
CA HIS A 143 13.03 12.65 -26.68
C HIS A 143 13.18 14.02 -27.36
N ASP A 144 14.35 14.38 -27.81
CA ASP A 144 14.53 15.60 -28.61
C ASP A 144 13.81 15.49 -29.96
N ASP A 145 13.57 14.29 -30.46
CA ASP A 145 12.94 14.04 -31.75
C ASP A 145 11.63 13.21 -31.66
N VAL A 146 11.42 12.42 -30.62
CA VAL A 146 10.31 11.45 -30.51
C VAL A 146 9.45 11.70 -29.28
N ALA A 147 8.12 11.67 -29.48
CA ALA A 147 7.13 11.63 -28.38
C ALA A 147 6.80 10.17 -28.04
N VAL A 148 6.94 9.76 -26.78
CA VAL A 148 6.66 8.40 -26.31
C VAL A 148 5.50 8.37 -25.31
N VAL A 149 4.43 7.68 -25.65
CA VAL A 149 3.22 7.51 -24.82
C VAL A 149 3.15 6.10 -24.31
N VAL A 150 3.06 5.94 -23.00
CA VAL A 150 3.03 4.64 -22.30
C VAL A 150 1.74 4.39 -21.51
N ASP A 151 0.83 5.35 -21.52
CA ASP A 151 -0.42 5.31 -20.76
C ASP A 151 -1.55 5.97 -21.53
N THR A 152 -2.75 5.37 -21.52
CA THR A 152 -3.93 5.90 -22.21
C THR A 152 -4.34 7.30 -21.72
N GLY A 153 -4.03 7.64 -20.47
CA GLY A 153 -4.28 8.97 -19.91
C GLY A 153 -3.50 10.12 -20.55
N ASP A 154 -2.46 9.82 -21.38
CA ASP A 154 -1.69 10.85 -22.09
C ASP A 154 -2.21 11.12 -23.50
N TYR A 155 -3.19 10.36 -24.01
CA TYR A 155 -3.73 10.53 -25.36
C TYR A 155 -4.28 11.93 -25.60
N ALA A 156 -5.12 12.41 -24.68
CA ALA A 156 -5.70 13.75 -24.80
C ALA A 156 -4.62 14.84 -24.82
N ALA A 157 -3.65 14.77 -23.91
CA ALA A 157 -2.57 15.76 -23.81
C ALA A 157 -1.71 15.82 -25.08
N LEU A 158 -1.43 14.67 -25.72
CA LEU A 158 -0.69 14.63 -26.99
C LEU A 158 -1.54 15.18 -28.14
N LEU A 159 -2.83 14.84 -28.22
CA LEU A 159 -3.73 15.37 -29.25
C LEU A 159 -3.92 16.89 -29.14
N ASP A 160 -4.13 17.41 -27.95
CA ASP A 160 -4.25 18.85 -27.69
C ASP A 160 -2.99 19.60 -28.16
N GLU A 161 -1.82 19.06 -27.84
CA GLU A 161 -0.54 19.62 -28.28
C GLU A 161 -0.40 19.62 -29.81
N LEU A 162 -0.72 18.49 -30.47
CA LEU A 162 -0.66 18.38 -31.92
C LEU A 162 -1.66 19.31 -32.61
N MET A 163 -2.85 19.47 -32.06
CA MET A 163 -3.85 20.43 -32.60
C MET A 163 -3.40 21.89 -32.41
N GLN A 164 -2.93 22.24 -31.23
CA GLN A 164 -2.47 23.59 -30.90
C GLN A 164 -1.29 24.01 -31.75
N HIS A 165 -0.37 23.10 -32.02
CA HIS A 165 0.86 23.36 -32.77
C HIS A 165 0.82 22.82 -34.21
N LYS A 166 -0.36 22.58 -34.80
CA LYS A 166 -0.55 22.20 -36.21
C LYS A 166 0.29 20.98 -36.63
N GLY A 167 0.23 19.91 -35.83
CA GLY A 167 0.94 18.63 -36.07
C GLY A 167 2.38 18.61 -35.55
N LEU A 168 2.77 19.58 -34.71
CA LEU A 168 4.08 19.58 -34.07
C LEU A 168 3.96 19.29 -32.56
N THR A 169 5.04 18.76 -31.97
CA THR A 169 5.16 18.55 -30.52
C THR A 169 6.26 19.44 -29.94
N THR A 170 6.05 19.98 -28.74
CA THR A 170 7.06 20.75 -28.01
C THR A 170 8.08 19.85 -27.32
N LEU A 171 9.29 20.35 -27.09
CA LEU A 171 10.30 19.65 -26.30
C LEU A 171 9.85 19.43 -24.84
N ALA A 172 9.07 20.35 -24.30
CA ALA A 172 8.54 20.25 -22.95
C ALA A 172 7.62 19.03 -22.79
N LEU A 173 6.70 18.80 -23.73
CA LEU A 173 5.85 17.61 -23.74
C LEU A 173 6.69 16.33 -23.90
N ARG A 174 7.60 16.29 -24.89
CA ARG A 174 8.42 15.09 -25.14
C ARG A 174 9.27 14.72 -23.93
N ARG A 175 9.87 15.68 -23.23
CA ARG A 175 10.63 15.45 -21.99
C ARG A 175 9.76 14.90 -20.86
N ARG A 176 8.56 15.44 -20.68
CA ARG A 176 7.60 14.94 -19.69
C ARG A 176 7.20 13.49 -19.98
N LEU A 177 6.89 13.20 -21.24
CA LEU A 177 6.55 11.84 -21.67
C LEU A 177 7.72 10.86 -21.51
N ALA A 178 8.94 11.27 -21.85
CA ALA A 178 10.15 10.46 -21.68
C ALA A 178 10.43 10.14 -20.21
N ALA A 179 10.28 11.11 -19.32
CA ALA A 179 10.41 10.87 -17.88
C ALA A 179 9.37 9.84 -17.39
N LYS A 180 8.11 9.94 -17.82
CA LYS A 180 7.06 8.97 -17.51
C LYS A 180 7.37 7.59 -18.10
N ALA A 181 7.90 7.54 -19.31
CA ALA A 181 8.29 6.30 -19.98
C ALA A 181 9.37 5.52 -19.21
N TYR A 182 10.43 6.20 -18.76
CA TYR A 182 11.46 5.57 -17.91
C TYR A 182 10.91 5.15 -16.55
N ALA A 183 10.04 5.95 -15.93
CA ALA A 183 9.39 5.56 -14.68
C ALA A 183 8.52 4.30 -14.84
N ARG A 184 7.79 4.18 -15.97
CA ARG A 184 6.96 2.99 -16.26
C ARG A 184 7.81 1.73 -16.48
N THR A 185 8.89 1.81 -17.26
CA THR A 185 9.76 0.64 -17.46
C THR A 185 10.47 0.25 -16.16
N ALA A 186 10.92 1.20 -15.35
CA ALA A 186 11.52 0.91 -14.05
C ALA A 186 10.54 0.22 -13.09
N ALA A 187 9.27 0.68 -13.03
CA ALA A 187 8.25 0.05 -12.20
C ALA A 187 7.89 -1.36 -12.70
N TYR A 188 7.88 -1.56 -14.01
CA TYR A 188 7.64 -2.86 -14.66
C TYR A 188 8.75 -3.86 -14.32
N ASP A 189 10.02 -3.47 -14.50
CA ASP A 189 11.17 -4.31 -14.17
C ASP A 189 11.25 -4.59 -12.67
N ALA A 190 10.88 -3.63 -11.82
CA ALA A 190 10.77 -3.83 -10.37
C ALA A 190 9.71 -4.90 -10.02
N ALA A 191 8.56 -4.91 -10.69
CA ALA A 191 7.53 -5.93 -10.47
C ALA A 191 8.05 -7.32 -10.86
N ILE A 192 8.70 -7.44 -12.03
CA ILE A 192 9.28 -8.71 -12.51
C ILE A 192 10.36 -9.21 -11.55
N SER A 193 11.32 -8.35 -11.16
CA SER A 193 12.44 -8.75 -10.30
C SER A 193 11.97 -9.17 -8.90
N ASN A 194 10.96 -8.49 -8.34
CA ASN A 194 10.40 -8.86 -7.05
C ASN A 194 9.60 -10.16 -7.12
N TRP A 195 8.88 -10.40 -8.22
CA TRP A 195 8.18 -11.66 -8.45
C TRP A 195 9.18 -12.82 -8.53
N PHE A 196 10.26 -12.71 -9.33
CA PHE A 196 11.31 -13.72 -9.40
C PHE A 196 11.95 -14.01 -8.04
N ALA A 197 12.29 -12.97 -7.27
CA ALA A 197 12.84 -13.14 -5.93
C ALA A 197 11.86 -13.92 -5.02
N GLY A 198 10.56 -13.64 -5.14
CA GLY A 198 9.51 -14.38 -4.42
C GLY A 198 9.43 -15.85 -4.81
N GLU A 199 9.43 -16.16 -6.12
CA GLU A 199 9.39 -17.54 -6.65
C GLU A 199 10.63 -18.36 -6.22
N LEU A 200 11.77 -17.70 -6.06
CA LEU A 200 13.03 -18.32 -5.60
C LEU A 200 13.16 -18.34 -4.07
N GLY A 201 12.23 -17.73 -3.34
CA GLY A 201 12.34 -17.59 -1.88
C GLY A 201 13.49 -16.69 -1.42
N GLU A 202 13.96 -15.79 -2.29
CA GLU A 202 15.11 -14.93 -2.03
C GLU A 202 14.69 -13.61 -1.39
N ILE A 203 15.03 -13.44 -0.12
CA ILE A 203 14.68 -12.25 0.66
C ILE A 203 15.63 -11.08 0.37
N ALA A 204 16.90 -11.34 0.12
CA ALA A 204 17.96 -10.36 -0.02
C ALA A 204 18.75 -10.50 -1.35
N PRO A 205 18.11 -10.27 -2.52
CA PRO A 205 18.81 -10.29 -3.81
C PRO A 205 19.82 -9.14 -3.90
N ASP A 206 20.83 -9.28 -4.75
CA ASP A 206 21.90 -8.29 -4.94
C ASP A 206 21.36 -6.89 -5.32
N TYR A 207 20.26 -6.85 -6.05
CA TYR A 207 19.57 -5.61 -6.44
C TYR A 207 18.10 -5.65 -6.04
N ARG A 208 17.62 -4.59 -5.38
CA ARG A 208 16.22 -4.46 -4.96
C ARG A 208 15.64 -3.14 -5.46
N ALA A 209 14.49 -3.20 -6.12
CA ALA A 209 13.73 -2.03 -6.55
C ALA A 209 12.28 -2.12 -6.09
N PHE A 210 11.67 -0.98 -5.82
CA PHE A 210 10.23 -0.85 -5.54
C PHE A 210 9.61 0.06 -6.58
N GLY A 211 8.53 -0.39 -7.20
CA GLY A 211 7.76 0.36 -8.17
C GLY A 211 6.33 0.59 -7.71
N GLY A 212 5.70 1.64 -8.23
CA GLY A 212 4.31 1.92 -7.94
C GLY A 212 3.68 2.87 -8.96
N ARG A 213 2.35 2.76 -9.12
CA ARG A 213 1.54 3.66 -9.95
C ARG A 213 0.96 4.77 -9.08
N LEU A 214 1.09 6.01 -9.52
CA LEU A 214 0.51 7.17 -8.82
C LEU A 214 -1.02 7.01 -8.70
N ILE A 215 -1.51 7.01 -7.46
CA ILE A 215 -2.93 7.12 -7.15
C ILE A 215 -3.30 8.60 -7.12
N GLU A 216 -2.59 9.37 -6.28
CA GLU A 216 -2.95 10.76 -6.03
C GLU A 216 -1.74 11.61 -5.59
N LYS A 217 -1.72 12.88 -6.02
CA LYS A 217 -0.84 13.91 -5.46
C LYS A 217 -1.51 14.48 -4.22
N LEU A 218 -0.84 14.39 -3.08
CA LEU A 218 -1.35 14.90 -1.83
C LEU A 218 -1.05 16.40 -1.69
N ARG A 219 -1.86 17.11 -0.89
CA ARG A 219 -1.68 18.55 -0.67
C ARG A 219 -0.30 18.87 -0.08
N TYR A 220 0.15 18.05 0.85
CA TYR A 220 1.46 18.11 1.51
C TYR A 220 1.75 16.75 2.18
N GLY A 221 2.96 16.56 2.68
CA GLY A 221 3.37 15.37 3.39
C GLY A 221 2.88 15.34 4.84
N GLU A 222 3.68 14.75 5.72
CA GLU A 222 3.40 14.76 7.15
C GLU A 222 3.33 16.19 7.69
N ASN A 223 4.14 17.08 7.12
CA ASN A 223 4.17 18.51 7.44
C ASN A 223 3.86 19.37 6.21
N PRO A 224 3.30 20.59 6.39
CA PRO A 224 2.86 21.43 5.27
C PRO A 224 3.93 21.84 4.26
N HIS A 225 5.20 21.86 4.64
CA HIS A 225 6.32 22.22 3.75
C HIS A 225 6.83 21.06 2.89
N GLN A 226 6.32 19.84 3.11
CA GLN A 226 6.74 18.64 2.40
C GLN A 226 5.80 18.33 1.24
N ALA A 227 6.33 18.07 0.04
CA ALA A 227 5.56 17.52 -1.05
C ALA A 227 5.34 16.02 -0.84
N ALA A 228 4.15 15.52 -1.21
CA ALA A 228 3.81 14.11 -1.08
C ALA A 228 2.92 13.60 -2.21
N ALA A 229 2.99 12.30 -2.42
CA ALA A 229 2.14 11.59 -3.35
C ALA A 229 1.90 10.16 -2.82
N PHE A 230 0.76 9.59 -3.21
CA PHE A 230 0.35 8.25 -2.85
C PHE A 230 0.44 7.33 -4.07
N TYR A 231 1.11 6.20 -3.92
CA TYR A 231 1.33 5.24 -4.99
C TYR A 231 0.75 3.88 -4.62
N ARG A 232 0.11 3.21 -5.58
CA ARG A 232 -0.27 1.81 -5.49
C ARG A 232 0.89 0.95 -5.96
N THR A 233 1.22 -0.08 -5.17
CA THR A 233 2.16 -1.13 -5.52
C THR A 233 1.42 -2.33 -6.14
N PRO A 234 2.12 -3.36 -6.67
CA PRO A 234 1.50 -4.60 -7.12
C PRO A 234 0.86 -5.44 -5.99
N ASP A 235 1.08 -5.10 -4.71
CA ASP A 235 0.42 -5.76 -3.58
C ASP A 235 -1.11 -5.58 -3.69
N ASP A 236 -1.84 -6.70 -3.76
CA ASP A 236 -3.30 -6.75 -3.95
C ASP A 236 -4.09 -6.89 -2.64
N ARG A 237 -3.39 -6.89 -1.49
CA ARG A 237 -4.05 -6.98 -0.18
C ARG A 237 -5.05 -5.84 0.00
N PHE A 238 -6.17 -6.16 0.62
CA PHE A 238 -7.12 -5.14 1.04
C PHE A 238 -6.49 -4.13 2.00
N GLY A 239 -6.72 -2.85 1.77
CA GLY A 239 -6.12 -1.79 2.58
C GLY A 239 -6.45 -0.41 2.06
N VAL A 240 -5.83 0.62 2.63
CA VAL A 240 -6.10 2.01 2.24
C VAL A 240 -5.79 2.29 0.78
N ALA A 241 -4.78 1.61 0.19
CA ALA A 241 -4.39 1.80 -1.21
C ALA A 241 -5.35 1.13 -2.21
N THR A 242 -6.16 0.19 -1.77
CA THR A 242 -7.13 -0.53 -2.60
C THR A 242 -8.57 -0.14 -2.28
N ALA A 243 -8.81 0.59 -1.19
CA ALA A 243 -10.13 1.01 -0.75
C ALA A 243 -10.77 2.03 -1.69
N GLN A 244 -12.08 1.92 -1.85
CA GLN A 244 -12.89 2.95 -2.48
C GLN A 244 -13.28 4.00 -1.43
N GLN A 245 -12.97 5.26 -1.70
CA GLN A 245 -13.47 6.36 -0.89
C GLN A 245 -14.93 6.66 -1.28
N ALA A 246 -15.87 6.26 -0.42
CA ALA A 246 -17.30 6.42 -0.66
C ALA A 246 -17.75 7.86 -0.44
N GLN A 247 -17.06 8.61 0.46
CA GLN A 247 -17.37 10.01 0.70
C GLN A 247 -16.25 10.76 1.44
N GLY A 248 -16.37 12.09 1.52
CA GLY A 248 -15.51 13.00 2.28
C GLY A 248 -14.46 13.69 1.42
N LYS A 249 -13.60 14.48 2.07
CA LYS A 249 -12.51 15.20 1.42
C LYS A 249 -11.36 14.27 1.06
N GLN A 250 -10.45 14.74 0.18
CA GLN A 250 -9.17 14.10 -0.09
C GLN A 250 -8.47 13.67 1.20
N LEU A 251 -7.90 12.48 1.22
CA LEU A 251 -7.08 11.99 2.32
C LEU A 251 -5.78 12.81 2.42
N SER A 252 -5.33 13.09 3.63
CA SER A 252 -4.00 13.62 3.87
C SER A 252 -2.99 12.47 4.01
N TYR A 253 -1.69 12.80 3.94
CA TYR A 253 -0.62 11.85 4.24
C TYR A 253 -0.85 11.16 5.61
N ASN A 254 -1.16 11.94 6.64
CA ASN A 254 -1.41 11.42 7.98
C ASN A 254 -2.67 10.55 8.05
N ASN A 255 -3.74 10.93 7.33
CA ASN A 255 -4.93 10.07 7.25
C ASN A 255 -4.59 8.69 6.65
N ILE A 256 -3.80 8.64 5.56
CA ILE A 256 -3.41 7.39 4.91
C ILE A 256 -2.59 6.53 5.88
N ASN A 257 -1.56 7.11 6.51
CA ASN A 257 -0.70 6.42 7.45
C ASN A 257 -1.46 5.85 8.66
N ASP A 258 -2.33 6.68 9.25
CA ASP A 258 -3.09 6.27 10.44
C ASP A 258 -4.20 5.27 10.08
N THR A 259 -4.82 5.39 8.90
CA THR A 259 -5.83 4.45 8.40
C THR A 259 -5.22 3.07 8.11
N ASP A 260 -4.02 3.01 7.54
CA ASP A 260 -3.29 1.77 7.32
C ASP A 260 -3.02 1.07 8.66
N ALA A 261 -2.48 1.79 9.64
CA ALA A 261 -2.25 1.26 10.98
C ALA A 261 -3.53 0.75 11.66
N ALA A 262 -4.65 1.47 11.47
CA ALA A 262 -5.94 1.09 12.04
C ALA A 262 -6.50 -0.19 11.41
N PHE A 263 -6.41 -0.29 10.10
CA PHE A 263 -6.99 -1.40 9.36
C PHE A 263 -6.18 -2.69 9.52
N GLU A 264 -4.86 -2.60 9.55
CA GLU A 264 -3.98 -3.73 9.89
C GLU A 264 -4.22 -4.22 11.33
N CYS A 265 -4.47 -3.31 12.29
CA CYS A 265 -4.77 -3.69 13.67
C CYS A 265 -6.11 -4.42 13.79
N VAL A 266 -7.18 -3.92 13.18
CA VAL A 266 -8.51 -4.52 13.30
C VAL A 266 -8.61 -5.84 12.52
N ALA A 267 -7.77 -6.06 11.51
CA ALA A 267 -7.72 -7.29 10.73
C ALA A 267 -7.20 -8.52 11.52
N GLU A 268 -6.55 -8.31 12.66
CA GLU A 268 -6.17 -9.40 13.56
C GLU A 268 -7.37 -10.16 14.17
N PHE A 269 -8.57 -9.59 14.06
CA PHE A 269 -9.80 -10.14 14.65
C PHE A 269 -10.68 -10.78 13.57
N ASP A 270 -10.91 -12.08 13.68
CA ASP A 270 -11.74 -12.83 12.75
C ASP A 270 -13.19 -12.33 12.75
N PRO A 271 -13.68 -11.74 11.63
CA PRO A 271 -15.04 -11.20 11.54
C PRO A 271 -16.14 -12.27 11.66
N ALA A 272 -15.82 -13.55 11.42
CA ALA A 272 -16.78 -14.63 11.60
C ALA A 272 -17.07 -14.90 13.09
N ARG A 273 -16.10 -14.61 13.96
CA ARG A 273 -16.17 -14.91 15.41
C ARG A 273 -16.67 -13.72 16.23
N THR A 274 -16.20 -12.51 15.92
CA THR A 274 -16.44 -11.34 16.76
C THR A 274 -16.54 -10.07 15.92
N ALA A 275 -17.27 -9.07 16.38
CA ALA A 275 -17.14 -7.71 15.90
C ALA A 275 -15.94 -7.05 16.59
N ALA A 276 -15.15 -6.29 15.88
CA ALA A 276 -14.00 -5.58 16.44
C ALA A 276 -13.91 -4.14 15.90
N CYS A 277 -13.42 -3.26 16.77
CA CYS A 277 -13.15 -1.87 16.47
C CYS A 277 -11.75 -1.47 16.97
N ALA A 278 -10.99 -0.77 16.13
CA ALA A 278 -9.74 -0.11 16.50
C ALA A 278 -9.87 1.40 16.28
N ILE A 279 -9.54 2.19 17.29
CA ILE A 279 -9.48 3.66 17.21
C ILE A 279 -8.01 4.04 17.27
N ILE A 280 -7.51 4.67 16.20
CA ILE A 280 -6.08 4.97 16.02
C ILE A 280 -5.88 6.48 15.89
N LYS A 281 -4.82 6.98 16.48
CA LYS A 281 -4.31 8.34 16.28
C LYS A 281 -2.79 8.35 16.28
N HIS A 282 -2.19 9.02 15.28
CA HIS A 282 -0.73 9.03 15.09
C HIS A 282 -0.12 7.62 15.03
N ALA A 283 -0.80 6.74 14.26
CA ALA A 283 -0.44 5.33 14.05
C ALA A 283 -0.30 4.49 15.34
N ASN A 284 -0.94 4.92 16.44
CA ASN A 284 -1.04 4.14 17.69
C ASN A 284 -2.50 4.00 18.13
N PRO A 285 -2.89 2.86 18.71
CA PRO A 285 -4.23 2.69 19.25
C PRO A 285 -4.51 3.61 20.44
N CYS A 286 -5.65 4.33 20.38
CA CYS A 286 -6.28 4.95 21.54
C CYS A 286 -7.08 3.92 22.32
N GLY A 287 -7.72 3.00 21.58
CA GLY A 287 -8.45 1.88 22.12
C GLY A 287 -8.81 0.86 21.06
N VAL A 288 -8.90 -0.39 21.47
CA VAL A 288 -9.31 -1.53 20.64
C VAL A 288 -10.23 -2.41 21.46
N ALA A 289 -11.27 -2.95 20.86
CA ALA A 289 -12.14 -3.90 21.55
C ALA A 289 -12.83 -4.88 20.60
N GLU A 290 -13.16 -6.03 21.14
CA GLU A 290 -14.12 -6.98 20.58
C GLU A 290 -15.50 -6.77 21.21
N GLY A 291 -16.55 -7.08 20.46
CA GLY A 291 -17.92 -6.97 20.93
C GLY A 291 -18.87 -7.94 20.21
N GLU A 292 -20.08 -8.03 20.70
CA GLU A 292 -21.16 -8.79 20.03
C GLU A 292 -21.58 -8.08 18.74
N THR A 293 -21.65 -6.74 18.80
CA THR A 293 -21.98 -5.84 17.68
C THR A 293 -20.87 -4.84 17.45
N LEU A 294 -20.84 -4.18 16.28
CA LEU A 294 -19.87 -3.12 15.99
C LEU A 294 -20.01 -1.93 16.94
N VAL A 295 -21.23 -1.57 17.32
CA VAL A 295 -21.45 -0.46 18.27
C VAL A 295 -20.96 -0.81 19.67
N ASP A 296 -21.09 -2.08 20.13
CA ASP A 296 -20.53 -2.54 21.39
C ASP A 296 -19.00 -2.47 21.37
N ALA A 297 -18.37 -3.01 20.31
CA ALA A 297 -16.93 -2.93 20.11
C ALA A 297 -16.42 -1.48 20.07
N TYR A 298 -17.12 -0.59 19.35
CA TYR A 298 -16.74 0.81 19.26
C TYR A 298 -16.81 1.51 20.62
N ARG A 299 -17.90 1.33 21.37
CA ARG A 299 -18.07 1.97 22.71
C ARG A 299 -17.03 1.51 23.71
N LYS A 300 -16.71 0.21 23.72
CA LYS A 300 -15.65 -0.35 24.56
C LYS A 300 -14.26 0.19 24.16
N ALA A 301 -13.96 0.26 22.86
CA ALA A 301 -12.70 0.82 22.37
C ALA A 301 -12.57 2.31 22.74
N LEU A 302 -13.64 3.09 22.57
CA LEU A 302 -13.70 4.51 22.91
C LEU A 302 -13.45 4.76 24.41
N ALA A 303 -13.98 3.90 25.28
CA ALA A 303 -13.86 4.04 26.73
C ALA A 303 -12.41 3.91 27.25
N CYS A 304 -11.49 3.39 26.45
CA CYS A 304 -10.06 3.26 26.83
C CYS A 304 -9.37 4.65 26.94
N ASP A 305 -9.64 5.56 25.99
CA ASP A 305 -9.04 6.91 25.94
C ASP A 305 -9.91 7.82 25.07
N THR A 306 -10.98 8.36 25.65
CA THR A 306 -11.94 9.26 24.99
C THR A 306 -11.28 10.54 24.50
N THR A 307 -10.32 11.06 25.28
CA THR A 307 -9.58 12.29 24.96
C THR A 307 -8.74 12.15 23.69
N SER A 308 -7.96 11.06 23.57
CA SER A 308 -7.12 10.83 22.39
C SER A 308 -7.92 10.41 21.17
N ALA A 309 -9.07 9.75 21.35
CA ALA A 309 -9.93 9.28 20.26
C ALA A 309 -10.51 10.42 19.40
N PHE A 310 -10.65 11.63 19.96
CA PHE A 310 -11.14 12.80 19.22
C PHE A 310 -10.22 13.13 18.04
N GLY A 311 -10.78 13.14 16.83
CA GLY A 311 -10.04 13.35 15.59
C GLY A 311 -9.19 12.14 15.15
N GLY A 312 -9.48 10.95 15.69
CA GLY A 312 -8.83 9.69 15.32
C GLY A 312 -9.44 9.04 14.08
N ILE A 313 -8.92 7.86 13.77
CA ILE A 313 -9.38 6.96 12.70
C ILE A 313 -10.10 5.80 13.36
N VAL A 314 -11.25 5.42 12.82
CA VAL A 314 -12.02 4.25 13.27
C VAL A 314 -11.97 3.16 12.21
N ALA A 315 -11.42 2.00 12.56
CA ALA A 315 -11.40 0.82 11.71
C ALA A 315 -12.29 -0.29 12.28
N LEU A 316 -13.02 -0.95 11.40
CA LEU A 316 -13.99 -1.99 11.72
C LEU A 316 -13.67 -3.28 10.94
N ASN A 317 -13.86 -4.43 11.56
CA ASN A 317 -13.61 -5.72 10.90
C ASN A 317 -14.84 -6.30 10.17
N ARG A 318 -16.00 -5.69 10.30
CA ARG A 318 -17.26 -6.09 9.65
C ARG A 318 -17.84 -4.94 8.85
N ARG A 319 -18.86 -5.24 8.04
CA ARG A 319 -19.66 -4.26 7.30
C ARG A 319 -20.24 -3.23 8.28
N LEU A 320 -19.96 -1.94 8.05
CA LEU A 320 -20.49 -0.84 8.86
C LEU A 320 -22.01 -0.79 8.76
N ASP A 321 -22.69 -0.88 9.88
CA ASP A 321 -24.15 -0.73 10.00
C ASP A 321 -24.55 0.67 10.48
N ALA A 322 -25.85 0.94 10.44
CA ALA A 322 -26.40 2.25 10.80
C ALA A 322 -26.23 2.59 12.29
N GLU A 323 -26.26 1.61 13.17
CA GLU A 323 -26.14 1.83 14.63
C GLU A 323 -24.71 2.25 14.98
N ALA A 324 -23.72 1.52 14.47
CA ALA A 324 -22.31 1.88 14.63
C ALA A 324 -21.99 3.23 13.98
N ALA A 325 -22.53 3.51 12.77
CA ALA A 325 -22.35 4.78 12.09
C ALA A 325 -22.87 5.96 12.92
N ARG A 326 -24.05 5.83 13.56
CA ARG A 326 -24.60 6.88 14.47
C ARG A 326 -23.66 7.10 15.65
N ALA A 327 -23.23 6.04 16.33
CA ALA A 327 -22.36 6.15 17.49
C ALA A 327 -21.00 6.78 17.14
N ILE A 328 -20.38 6.37 16.03
CA ILE A 328 -19.07 6.91 15.61
C ILE A 328 -19.18 8.39 15.23
N THR A 329 -20.32 8.82 14.66
CA THR A 329 -20.51 10.22 14.25
C THR A 329 -20.90 11.18 15.39
N GLU A 330 -21.08 10.70 16.61
CA GLU A 330 -21.29 11.53 17.81
C GLU A 330 -20.06 12.36 18.17
N ILE A 331 -18.85 11.82 17.93
CA ILE A 331 -17.61 12.55 18.14
C ILE A 331 -16.94 12.91 16.79
N PHE A 332 -16.02 13.87 16.82
CA PHE A 332 -15.25 14.20 15.64
C PHE A 332 -14.29 13.05 15.29
N THR A 333 -14.49 12.47 14.10
CA THR A 333 -13.68 11.39 13.52
C THR A 333 -13.18 11.83 12.14
N GLU A 334 -11.93 11.57 11.83
CA GLU A 334 -11.31 11.96 10.54
C GLU A 334 -11.63 10.97 9.41
N VAL A 335 -11.51 9.66 9.68
CA VAL A 335 -11.74 8.58 8.73
C VAL A 335 -12.42 7.40 9.40
N ILE A 336 -13.35 6.78 8.69
CA ILE A 336 -13.85 5.43 8.98
C ILE A 336 -13.40 4.51 7.85
N ILE A 337 -12.84 3.34 8.20
CA ILE A 337 -12.53 2.28 7.24
C ILE A 337 -13.21 0.97 7.67
N ALA A 338 -13.85 0.32 6.72
CA ALA A 338 -14.52 -0.96 6.92
C ALA A 338 -14.43 -1.81 5.64
N PRO A 339 -14.62 -3.14 5.71
CA PRO A 339 -14.73 -3.98 4.53
C PRO A 339 -15.84 -3.52 3.57
N ASP A 340 -16.99 -3.10 4.11
CA ASP A 340 -18.17 -2.65 3.39
C ASP A 340 -19.04 -1.78 4.31
N ALA A 341 -20.12 -1.18 3.79
CA ALA A 341 -21.11 -0.43 4.57
C ALA A 341 -22.53 -0.64 4.02
N THR A 342 -23.53 -0.47 4.88
CA THR A 342 -24.94 -0.41 4.44
C THR A 342 -25.24 0.97 3.84
N ASP A 343 -26.21 1.05 2.93
CA ASP A 343 -26.64 2.32 2.33
C ASP A 343 -27.09 3.34 3.40
N GLU A 344 -27.74 2.86 4.46
CA GLU A 344 -28.16 3.68 5.59
C GLU A 344 -26.93 4.24 6.35
N ALA A 345 -25.90 3.40 6.58
CA ALA A 345 -24.67 3.84 7.22
C ALA A 345 -23.94 4.89 6.38
N ILE A 346 -23.86 4.69 5.06
CA ILE A 346 -23.29 5.66 4.11
C ILE A 346 -24.03 6.99 4.19
N ALA A 347 -25.37 6.97 4.25
CA ALA A 347 -26.18 8.19 4.37
C ALA A 347 -25.93 8.92 5.70
N ILE A 348 -25.82 8.19 6.82
CA ILE A 348 -25.52 8.77 8.15
C ILE A 348 -24.14 9.43 8.15
N VAL A 349 -23.11 8.73 7.67
CA VAL A 349 -21.74 9.27 7.55
C VAL A 349 -21.74 10.46 6.60
N GLY A 350 -22.51 10.40 5.50
CA GLY A 350 -22.66 11.44 4.48
C GLY A 350 -23.14 12.79 5.03
N ALA A 351 -23.86 12.81 6.15
CA ALA A 351 -24.26 14.04 6.82
C ALA A 351 -23.05 14.83 7.38
N LYS A 352 -21.91 14.18 7.59
CA LYS A 352 -20.68 14.79 8.10
C LYS A 352 -19.69 15.04 6.94
N LYS A 353 -19.83 16.14 6.21
CA LYS A 353 -19.08 16.46 4.96
C LYS A 353 -17.57 16.31 5.03
N ASN A 354 -16.96 16.42 6.21
CA ASN A 354 -15.49 16.32 6.38
C ASN A 354 -15.01 14.92 6.75
N LEU A 355 -15.90 14.03 7.20
CA LEU A 355 -15.60 12.65 7.56
C LEU A 355 -15.40 11.83 6.28
N ARG A 356 -14.31 11.07 6.20
CA ARG A 356 -14.03 10.18 5.06
C ARG A 356 -14.52 8.79 5.39
N LEU A 357 -15.13 8.14 4.42
CA LEU A 357 -15.53 6.74 4.51
C LEU A 357 -14.82 5.94 3.43
N LEU A 358 -14.05 4.95 3.86
CA LEU A 358 -13.31 4.03 3.00
C LEU A 358 -13.92 2.63 3.07
N LEU A 359 -14.21 2.05 1.92
CA LEU A 359 -14.70 0.69 1.76
C LEU A 359 -13.61 -0.15 1.10
N ALA A 360 -13.03 -1.07 1.87
CA ALA A 360 -11.83 -1.80 1.45
C ALA A 360 -12.13 -3.02 0.59
N GLY A 361 -13.38 -3.53 0.57
CA GLY A 361 -13.79 -4.74 -0.14
C GLY A 361 -13.48 -6.05 0.60
N GLY A 362 -12.73 -6.00 1.69
CA GLY A 362 -12.33 -7.13 2.53
C GLY A 362 -11.36 -6.70 3.61
N LEU A 363 -10.83 -7.66 4.37
CA LEU A 363 -9.77 -7.43 5.36
C LEU A 363 -8.42 -7.92 4.85
N PRO A 364 -7.29 -7.26 5.17
CA PRO A 364 -5.98 -7.82 4.91
C PRO A 364 -5.76 -9.07 5.78
N ASP A 365 -5.13 -10.10 5.20
CA ASP A 365 -4.73 -11.27 5.97
C ASP A 365 -3.50 -10.92 6.84
N PRO A 366 -3.59 -10.99 8.20
CA PRO A 366 -2.47 -10.69 9.07
C PRO A 366 -1.31 -11.71 8.95
N ARG A 367 -1.57 -12.90 8.38
CA ARG A 367 -0.57 -13.96 8.13
C ARG A 367 0.12 -13.81 6.77
N ALA A 368 -0.38 -12.93 5.90
CA ALA A 368 0.17 -12.76 4.56
C ALA A 368 1.65 -12.37 4.62
N SER A 369 2.48 -13.08 3.86
CA SER A 369 3.87 -12.72 3.64
C SER A 369 3.97 -11.40 2.87
N GLY A 370 5.13 -10.78 2.91
CA GLY A 370 5.41 -9.54 2.19
C GLY A 370 6.67 -8.87 2.68
N LEU A 371 7.00 -7.74 2.09
CA LEU A 371 8.15 -6.94 2.44
C LEU A 371 7.71 -5.59 3.04
N ALA A 372 8.47 -5.14 4.02
CA ALA A 372 8.42 -3.77 4.53
C ALA A 372 9.76 -3.09 4.24
N ALA A 373 9.72 -1.87 3.71
CA ALA A 373 10.90 -1.09 3.38
C ALA A 373 10.86 0.27 4.09
N LYS A 374 12.01 0.70 4.59
CA LYS A 374 12.21 1.99 5.24
C LYS A 374 13.44 2.67 4.65
N THR A 375 13.30 3.93 4.25
CA THR A 375 14.44 4.72 3.80
C THR A 375 15.32 5.12 4.98
N VAL A 376 16.62 5.03 4.79
CA VAL A 376 17.65 5.57 5.70
C VAL A 376 18.62 6.42 4.89
N ALA A 377 19.43 7.23 5.55
CA ALA A 377 20.42 8.05 4.85
C ALA A 377 21.34 7.16 3.99
N GLY A 378 21.25 7.34 2.68
CA GLY A 378 22.06 6.59 1.71
C GLY A 378 21.63 5.16 1.42
N GLY A 379 20.46 4.70 1.92
CA GLY A 379 20.05 3.31 1.70
C GLY A 379 18.60 2.98 2.02
N LEU A 380 18.32 1.68 1.93
CA LEU A 380 17.04 1.07 2.28
C LEU A 380 17.25 -0.04 3.31
N LEU A 381 16.44 -0.04 4.35
CA LEU A 381 16.23 -1.21 5.19
C LEU A 381 15.02 -1.98 4.66
N VAL A 382 15.22 -3.26 4.37
CA VAL A 382 14.15 -4.15 3.90
C VAL A 382 14.08 -5.35 4.83
N GLN A 383 12.89 -5.70 5.23
CA GLN A 383 12.61 -6.88 6.06
C GLN A 383 11.32 -7.55 5.59
N THR A 384 11.10 -8.78 6.03
CA THR A 384 9.77 -9.40 5.92
C THR A 384 8.79 -8.69 6.85
N ARG A 385 7.52 -8.73 6.50
CA ARG A 385 6.46 -8.25 7.40
C ARG A 385 6.44 -9.10 8.68
N ASP A 386 6.06 -8.46 9.78
CA ASP A 386 5.70 -9.18 11.00
C ASP A 386 4.31 -9.80 10.83
N ASN A 387 4.27 -11.05 10.35
CA ASN A 387 3.05 -11.79 10.08
C ASN A 387 2.78 -12.90 11.10
N ALA A 388 3.54 -12.95 12.19
CA ALA A 388 3.27 -13.87 13.29
C ALA A 388 2.03 -13.43 14.07
N VAL A 389 1.09 -14.35 14.29
CA VAL A 389 -0.17 -14.10 15.02
C VAL A 389 -0.22 -14.92 16.29
N VAL A 390 -0.76 -14.36 17.35
CA VAL A 390 -0.76 -14.99 18.69
C VAL A 390 -1.54 -16.31 18.74
N ASP A 391 -2.49 -16.52 17.83
CA ASP A 391 -3.27 -17.77 17.77
C ASP A 391 -2.44 -18.98 17.35
N ASP A 392 -1.34 -18.74 16.63
CA ASP A 392 -0.43 -19.78 16.13
C ASP A 392 0.76 -20.00 17.09
N MET A 393 0.83 -19.25 18.21
CA MET A 393 1.93 -19.33 19.17
C MET A 393 1.70 -20.39 20.25
N ASP A 394 2.78 -21.07 20.63
CA ASP A 394 2.79 -21.92 21.81
C ASP A 394 2.91 -21.08 23.09
N LEU A 395 1.77 -20.82 23.72
CA LEU A 395 1.69 -20.00 24.93
C LEU A 395 2.05 -20.86 26.18
N ARG A 396 3.20 -20.55 26.79
CA ARG A 396 3.73 -21.34 27.93
C ARG A 396 3.55 -20.63 29.26
N PRO A 397 2.67 -21.07 30.15
CA PRO A 397 2.64 -20.61 31.53
C PRO A 397 3.95 -20.97 32.25
N VAL A 398 4.57 -20.00 32.94
CA VAL A 398 5.88 -20.17 33.59
C VAL A 398 5.86 -19.88 35.10
N THR A 399 4.75 -19.36 35.61
CA THR A 399 4.54 -19.08 37.03
C THR A 399 3.80 -20.22 37.74
N LYS A 400 3.89 -20.27 39.08
CA LYS A 400 3.17 -21.23 39.92
C LYS A 400 1.66 -21.18 39.71
N ARG A 401 1.11 -19.97 39.56
CA ARG A 401 -0.28 -19.74 39.19
C ARG A 401 -0.41 -19.75 37.67
N ALA A 402 -1.22 -20.66 37.14
CA ALA A 402 -1.62 -20.60 35.75
C ALA A 402 -2.71 -19.53 35.52
N PRO A 403 -2.80 -18.92 34.31
CA PRO A 403 -3.89 -18.02 34.00
C PRO A 403 -5.22 -18.78 33.92
N THR A 404 -6.29 -18.14 34.33
CA THR A 404 -7.66 -18.63 34.08
C THR A 404 -7.98 -18.55 32.57
N ASN A 405 -9.03 -19.25 32.14
CA ASN A 405 -9.50 -19.14 30.74
C ASN A 405 -9.88 -17.73 30.34
N ALA A 406 -10.42 -16.92 31.24
CA ALA A 406 -10.76 -15.53 30.99
C ALA A 406 -9.47 -14.68 30.81
N GLU A 407 -8.52 -14.81 31.74
CA GLU A 407 -7.22 -14.15 31.63
C GLU A 407 -6.48 -14.57 30.34
N LEU A 408 -6.51 -15.83 29.94
CA LEU A 408 -5.84 -16.30 28.74
C LEU A 408 -6.45 -15.70 27.47
N ARG A 409 -7.79 -15.52 27.42
CA ARG A 409 -8.44 -14.80 26.31
C ARG A 409 -7.98 -13.34 26.24
N ASP A 410 -8.00 -12.66 27.38
CA ASP A 410 -7.60 -11.26 27.46
C ASP A 410 -6.09 -11.07 27.19
N LEU A 411 -5.23 -12.01 27.60
CA LEU A 411 -3.80 -12.04 27.30
C LEU A 411 -3.56 -12.15 25.77
N ARG A 412 -4.26 -13.06 25.09
CA ARG A 412 -4.19 -13.18 23.62
C ARG A 412 -4.65 -11.91 22.94
N PHE A 413 -5.77 -11.35 23.38
CA PHE A 413 -6.29 -10.08 22.89
C PHE A 413 -5.27 -8.93 23.08
N ALA A 414 -4.73 -8.78 24.28
CA ALA A 414 -3.76 -7.71 24.58
C ALA A 414 -2.47 -7.85 23.76
N PHE A 415 -1.99 -9.09 23.53
CA PHE A 415 -0.76 -9.32 22.77
C PHE A 415 -0.94 -9.05 21.27
N ARG A 416 -2.12 -9.34 20.67
CA ARG A 416 -2.47 -8.91 19.32
C ARG A 416 -2.30 -7.40 19.15
N ILE A 417 -2.79 -6.64 20.12
CA ILE A 417 -2.74 -5.20 20.07
C ILE A 417 -1.32 -4.68 20.26
N ALA A 418 -0.54 -5.29 21.18
CA ALA A 418 0.84 -4.90 21.44
C ALA A 418 1.72 -4.94 20.17
N LYS A 419 1.46 -5.87 19.23
CA LYS A 419 2.07 -5.94 17.90
C LYS A 419 1.86 -4.65 17.08
N HIS A 420 0.74 -3.95 17.27
CA HIS A 420 0.36 -2.75 16.50
C HIS A 420 0.68 -1.44 17.21
N VAL A 421 1.31 -1.48 18.37
CA VAL A 421 1.71 -0.30 19.16
C VAL A 421 3.21 -0.07 19.04
N LYS A 422 3.62 1.19 18.90
CA LYS A 422 5.06 1.53 18.83
C LYS A 422 5.78 1.19 20.12
N SER A 423 6.94 0.56 20.00
CA SER A 423 7.81 0.13 21.09
C SER A 423 8.46 1.32 21.85
N ASN A 424 8.78 1.21 23.13
CA ASN A 424 8.33 0.13 24.03
C ASN A 424 6.87 0.34 24.34
N THR A 425 6.10 -0.74 24.39
CA THR A 425 4.68 -0.67 24.71
C THR A 425 4.25 -1.61 25.84
N ILE A 426 3.23 -1.15 26.57
CA ILE A 426 2.45 -1.94 27.52
C ILE A 426 0.96 -1.71 27.20
N VAL A 427 0.22 -2.81 27.11
CA VAL A 427 -1.23 -2.82 26.89
C VAL A 427 -1.92 -3.52 28.06
N TYR A 428 -2.78 -2.78 28.77
CA TYR A 428 -3.69 -3.37 29.75
C TYR A 428 -5.02 -3.70 29.03
N ALA A 429 -5.52 -4.90 29.26
CA ALA A 429 -6.79 -5.34 28.71
C ALA A 429 -7.65 -6.07 29.73
N LYS A 430 -8.97 -5.98 29.57
CA LYS A 430 -9.97 -6.65 30.37
C LYS A 430 -11.24 -6.84 29.55
N ASP A 431 -11.82 -8.03 29.64
CA ASP A 431 -13.08 -8.37 28.96
C ASP A 431 -13.04 -8.08 27.45
N LEU A 432 -11.91 -8.45 26.79
CA LEU A 432 -11.65 -8.25 25.37
C LEU A 432 -11.69 -6.77 24.93
N ALA A 433 -11.31 -5.86 25.83
CA ALA A 433 -11.15 -4.44 25.55
C ALA A 433 -9.86 -3.91 26.17
N THR A 434 -9.18 -3.00 25.48
CA THR A 434 -8.06 -2.26 26.08
C THR A 434 -8.59 -1.31 27.14
N VAL A 435 -7.86 -1.22 28.23
CA VAL A 435 -8.20 -0.33 29.35
C VAL A 435 -7.09 0.67 29.68
N GLY A 436 -5.95 0.56 28.99
CA GLY A 436 -4.84 1.49 29.07
C GLY A 436 -3.72 1.08 28.12
N ILE A 437 -3.17 2.02 27.37
CA ILE A 437 -2.10 1.79 26.39
C ILE A 437 -1.00 2.81 26.62
N GLY A 438 0.24 2.34 26.82
CA GLY A 438 1.45 3.15 26.84
C GLY A 438 2.32 2.80 25.66
N ALA A 439 2.52 3.76 24.74
CA ALA A 439 3.15 3.55 23.45
C ALA A 439 4.42 4.39 23.30
N GLY A 440 5.41 3.89 22.57
CA GLY A 440 6.55 4.66 22.05
C GLY A 440 7.47 5.20 23.12
N GLN A 441 7.65 4.50 24.25
CA GLN A 441 8.49 4.97 25.35
C GLN A 441 9.90 4.36 25.30
N MET A 442 10.89 5.12 25.78
CA MET A 442 12.28 4.64 25.88
C MET A 442 12.44 3.59 26.95
N SER A 443 11.57 3.56 27.97
CA SER A 443 11.56 2.52 28.98
C SER A 443 10.20 1.81 29.08
N ARG A 444 10.23 0.52 29.40
CA ARG A 444 9.01 -0.28 29.60
C ARG A 444 8.27 0.11 30.88
N VAL A 445 9.01 0.57 31.89
CA VAL A 445 8.46 1.13 33.13
C VAL A 445 7.59 2.35 32.84
N ASP A 446 8.07 3.28 32.00
CA ASP A 446 7.30 4.48 31.65
C ASP A 446 6.09 4.13 30.79
N ALA A 447 6.22 3.17 29.85
CA ALA A 447 5.07 2.65 29.10
C ALA A 447 3.99 2.09 30.05
N ALA A 448 4.38 1.33 31.08
CA ALA A 448 3.46 0.78 32.07
C ALA A 448 2.78 1.90 32.90
N ARG A 449 3.55 2.88 33.37
CA ARG A 449 3.03 4.04 34.12
C ARG A 449 2.07 4.89 33.31
N ILE A 450 2.39 5.18 32.05
CA ILE A 450 1.53 5.97 31.16
C ILE A 450 0.23 5.22 30.91
N ALA A 451 0.28 3.93 30.62
CA ALA A 451 -0.91 3.12 30.41
C ALA A 451 -1.82 3.08 31.65
N ALA A 452 -1.23 2.86 32.83
CA ALA A 452 -1.97 2.88 34.10
C ALA A 452 -2.60 4.24 34.40
N ARG A 453 -1.88 5.34 34.16
CA ARG A 453 -2.39 6.70 34.35
C ARG A 453 -3.55 7.00 33.41
N LYS A 454 -3.45 6.66 32.13
CA LYS A 454 -4.57 6.82 31.17
C LYS A 454 -5.82 6.08 31.63
N ALA A 455 -5.68 4.88 32.16
CA ALA A 455 -6.79 4.14 32.73
C ALA A 455 -7.41 4.84 33.96
N GLN A 456 -6.60 5.50 34.80
CA GLN A 456 -7.09 6.30 35.93
C GLN A 456 -7.84 7.53 35.45
N ASP A 457 -7.31 8.23 34.43
CA ASP A 457 -7.94 9.42 33.84
C ASP A 457 -9.30 9.04 33.20
N ALA A 458 -9.35 7.94 32.45
CA ALA A 458 -10.59 7.41 31.87
C ALA A 458 -11.63 7.02 32.94
N ALA A 459 -11.22 6.37 34.02
CA ALA A 459 -12.10 6.01 35.12
C ALA A 459 -12.68 7.27 35.80
N LYS A 460 -11.86 8.30 36.00
CA LYS A 460 -12.30 9.58 36.57
C LYS A 460 -13.32 10.28 35.65
N GLU A 461 -13.08 10.29 34.36
CA GLU A 461 -13.96 10.88 33.36
C GLU A 461 -15.33 10.14 33.33
N ALA A 462 -15.29 8.83 33.43
CA ALA A 462 -16.48 7.98 33.47
C ALA A 462 -17.18 7.94 34.85
N GLY A 463 -16.65 8.64 35.87
CA GLY A 463 -17.20 8.64 37.22
C GLY A 463 -17.06 7.28 37.96
N LEU A 464 -16.12 6.43 37.54
CA LEU A 464 -15.87 5.13 38.16
C LEU A 464 -15.04 5.28 39.43
N LYS A 465 -15.28 4.42 40.43
CA LYS A 465 -14.54 4.42 41.70
C LYS A 465 -13.09 3.89 41.57
N GLU A 466 -12.87 2.99 40.63
CA GLU A 466 -11.61 2.31 40.39
C GLU A 466 -11.27 2.26 38.91
N PRO A 467 -9.98 2.34 38.53
CA PRO A 467 -9.57 2.21 37.13
C PRO A 467 -9.79 0.77 36.62
N ALA A 468 -10.09 0.64 35.35
CA ALA A 468 -10.35 -0.67 34.72
C ALA A 468 -9.11 -1.57 34.65
N THR A 469 -7.90 -1.05 34.96
CA THR A 469 -6.68 -1.86 35.15
C THR A 469 -6.78 -2.83 36.34
N LYS A 470 -7.68 -2.56 37.30
CA LYS A 470 -7.90 -3.48 38.41
C LYS A 470 -8.59 -4.76 37.92
N GLY A 471 -7.90 -5.87 38.09
CA GLY A 471 -8.31 -7.18 37.56
C GLY A 471 -8.13 -7.33 36.05
N SER A 472 -7.30 -6.49 35.43
CA SER A 472 -6.91 -6.62 34.02
C SER A 472 -5.76 -7.57 33.82
N VAL A 473 -5.44 -7.85 32.55
CA VAL A 473 -4.19 -8.50 32.15
C VAL A 473 -3.28 -7.47 31.47
N VAL A 474 -1.99 -7.83 31.29
CA VAL A 474 -0.98 -6.97 30.66
C VAL A 474 -0.27 -7.72 29.55
N ALA A 475 -0.08 -7.06 28.41
CA ALA A 475 0.83 -7.50 27.36
C ALA A 475 2.01 -6.53 27.21
N SER A 476 3.20 -7.10 26.98
CA SER A 476 4.40 -6.39 26.60
C SER A 476 4.90 -6.88 25.24
N ASP A 477 5.26 -5.97 24.34
CA ASP A 477 5.78 -6.26 23.00
C ASP A 477 7.12 -7.01 23.01
N ALA A 478 7.90 -6.89 24.09
CA ALA A 478 9.16 -7.58 24.31
C ALA A 478 9.31 -8.00 25.78
N PHE A 479 10.40 -8.70 26.12
CA PHE A 479 10.64 -9.14 27.48
C PHE A 479 10.83 -7.99 28.48
N PHE A 480 10.51 -8.23 29.74
CA PHE A 480 10.87 -7.34 30.84
C PHE A 480 12.35 -7.53 31.19
N PRO A 481 13.21 -6.51 31.03
CA PRO A 481 14.62 -6.64 31.38
C PRO A 481 14.87 -6.74 32.89
N PHE A 482 13.93 -6.22 33.68
CA PHE A 482 13.91 -6.21 35.14
C PHE A 482 12.47 -6.34 35.64
N ALA A 483 12.30 -6.69 36.90
CA ALA A 483 10.97 -6.83 37.51
C ALA A 483 10.22 -5.49 37.72
N ASP A 484 10.89 -4.34 37.63
CA ASP A 484 10.33 -3.01 37.88
C ASP A 484 9.11 -2.69 36.98
N GLY A 485 9.20 -2.99 35.68
CA GLY A 485 8.09 -2.81 34.75
C GLY A 485 6.89 -3.72 35.05
N LEU A 486 7.14 -4.95 35.48
CA LEU A 486 6.11 -5.88 35.97
C LEU A 486 5.47 -5.35 37.27
N LEU A 487 6.26 -4.89 38.22
CA LEU A 487 5.76 -4.39 39.49
C LEU A 487 4.84 -3.19 39.34
N VAL A 488 5.12 -2.26 38.41
CA VAL A 488 4.19 -1.18 38.05
C VAL A 488 2.84 -1.73 37.56
N ALA A 489 2.87 -2.81 36.76
CA ALA A 489 1.63 -3.43 36.31
C ALA A 489 0.85 -4.10 37.45
N VAL A 490 1.55 -4.72 38.40
CA VAL A 490 0.97 -5.30 39.63
C VAL A 490 0.32 -4.21 40.48
N GLU A 491 1.03 -3.09 40.71
CA GLU A 491 0.49 -1.93 41.44
C GLU A 491 -0.75 -1.35 40.80
N ALA A 492 -0.82 -1.35 39.46
CA ALA A 492 -2.02 -0.94 38.71
C ALA A 492 -3.19 -1.93 38.81
N GLY A 493 -2.98 -3.12 39.39
CA GLY A 493 -4.01 -4.13 39.64
C GLY A 493 -4.11 -5.23 38.59
N ALA A 494 -3.08 -5.40 37.74
CA ALA A 494 -3.04 -6.50 36.80
C ALA A 494 -2.91 -7.87 37.53
N THR A 495 -3.56 -8.89 36.96
CA THR A 495 -3.58 -10.26 37.53
C THR A 495 -2.80 -11.25 36.68
N ALA A 496 -2.56 -10.98 35.42
CA ALA A 496 -1.79 -11.84 34.53
C ALA A 496 -0.99 -11.04 33.52
N VAL A 497 0.10 -11.61 33.01
CA VAL A 497 1.02 -10.98 32.06
C VAL A 497 1.37 -11.92 30.92
N ILE A 498 1.45 -11.38 29.70
CA ILE A 498 2.00 -12.06 28.52
C ILE A 498 3.19 -11.28 27.95
N GLN A 499 4.27 -11.96 27.67
CA GLN A 499 5.51 -11.42 27.11
C GLN A 499 6.27 -12.47 26.30
N PRO A 500 7.25 -12.08 25.45
CA PRO A 500 8.06 -13.04 24.70
C PRO A 500 8.94 -13.94 25.56
N GLY A 501 9.50 -13.45 26.65
CA GLY A 501 10.63 -14.07 27.33
C GLY A 501 11.93 -13.91 26.56
N GLY A 502 13.00 -14.59 27.02
CA GLY A 502 14.32 -14.57 26.39
C GLY A 502 15.30 -13.57 27.01
N SER A 503 14.95 -12.97 28.15
CA SER A 503 15.89 -12.17 28.97
C SER A 503 16.80 -13.09 29.78
N MET A 504 18.05 -12.67 29.99
CA MET A 504 18.93 -13.31 30.95
C MET A 504 18.39 -13.29 32.40
N ARG A 505 17.43 -12.40 32.65
CA ARG A 505 16.79 -12.17 33.94
C ARG A 505 15.34 -12.64 34.01
N ASP A 506 14.91 -13.52 33.09
CA ASP A 506 13.54 -14.05 33.11
C ASP A 506 13.18 -14.67 34.46
N ASN A 507 14.11 -15.41 35.07
CA ASN A 507 13.89 -16.03 36.40
C ASN A 507 13.55 -14.97 37.46
N GLU A 508 14.26 -13.83 37.51
CA GLU A 508 13.98 -12.74 38.47
C GLU A 508 12.56 -12.18 38.28
N VAL A 509 12.15 -12.02 36.99
CA VAL A 509 10.83 -11.51 36.65
C VAL A 509 9.72 -12.52 36.97
N ILE A 510 9.97 -13.82 36.74
CA ILE A 510 9.04 -14.91 37.07
C ILE A 510 8.89 -15.04 38.60
N GLU A 511 10.00 -14.98 39.35
CA GLU A 511 9.98 -15.00 40.83
C GLU A 511 9.20 -13.79 41.40
N ALA A 512 9.37 -12.61 40.82
CA ALA A 512 8.60 -11.43 41.21
C ALA A 512 7.08 -11.61 40.90
N ALA A 513 6.73 -12.21 39.76
CA ALA A 513 5.35 -12.53 39.42
C ALA A 513 4.76 -13.55 40.42
N ASP A 514 5.50 -14.62 40.77
CA ASP A 514 5.09 -15.61 41.74
C ASP A 514 4.87 -15.02 43.13
N ALA A 515 5.78 -14.11 43.56
CA ALA A 515 5.67 -13.46 44.87
C ALA A 515 4.39 -12.61 45.00
N HIS A 516 3.85 -12.11 43.90
CA HIS A 516 2.61 -11.31 43.85
C HIS A 516 1.39 -12.08 43.35
N GLY A 517 1.50 -13.40 43.15
CA GLY A 517 0.39 -14.23 42.67
C GLY A 517 -0.06 -13.95 41.24
N ILE A 518 0.81 -13.36 40.40
CA ILE A 518 0.53 -13.03 39.00
C ILE A 518 0.79 -14.26 38.14
N ALA A 519 -0.12 -14.57 37.20
CA ALA A 519 0.14 -15.55 36.17
C ALA A 519 1.00 -14.93 35.05
N MET A 520 1.99 -15.66 34.56
CA MET A 520 2.81 -15.22 33.44
C MET A 520 2.83 -16.25 32.32
N VAL A 521 2.68 -15.76 31.08
CA VAL A 521 2.71 -16.59 29.88
C VAL A 521 3.80 -16.04 28.95
N LEU A 522 4.62 -16.95 28.41
CA LEU A 522 5.65 -16.63 27.41
C LEU A 522 5.20 -17.04 26.01
N THR A 523 5.45 -16.18 25.01
CA THR A 523 5.11 -16.41 23.60
C THR A 523 6.30 -16.90 22.77
N GLY A 524 7.53 -16.64 23.21
CA GLY A 524 8.74 -16.88 22.41
C GLY A 524 8.91 -15.93 21.20
N THR A 525 7.94 -15.06 20.94
CA THR A 525 7.95 -14.15 19.77
C THR A 525 7.81 -12.70 20.24
N ARG A 526 8.72 -11.85 19.77
CA ARG A 526 8.75 -10.40 20.02
C ARG A 526 8.14 -9.63 18.86
N HIS A 527 7.42 -8.53 19.15
CA HIS A 527 6.78 -7.67 18.17
C HIS A 527 7.26 -6.21 18.30
N PHE A 528 8.52 -5.94 17.97
CA PHE A 528 8.99 -4.55 17.93
C PHE A 528 8.45 -3.79 16.70
N ARG A 529 7.93 -2.59 16.94
CA ARG A 529 7.48 -1.65 15.89
C ARG A 529 8.04 -0.25 16.18
N HIS A 530 8.85 0.30 15.28
CA HIS A 530 9.45 1.63 15.39
C HIS A 530 8.93 2.61 14.33
#